data_8b3ff49cd4ece68e412a594966caa55e
#
_entry.id   8b3ff49cd4ece68e412a594966caa55e
#
_cell.length_a   1.000
_cell.length_b   1.000
_cell.length_c   1.000
_cell.angle_alpha   90.00
_cell.angle_beta   90.00
_cell.angle_gamma   90.00
#
_symmetry.space_group_name_H-M   'P 1'
#
loop_
_entity.id
_entity.type
_entity.pdbx_description
1 polymer ?
#
loop_
_entity_poly.entity_id
_entity_poly.type
_entity_poly.pdbx_seq_one_letter_code
_entity_poly.pdbx_strand_id
1 'polypeptide(L)'
;SGASGRENTARRGGAGLRQEDIMRKWIVAGNWKMHNTISESVRLATEIKEGITDLKNGEVVVAPPFTALQKVSDALRGSPVALAAQNMYFENKGAYTGEVSPVMLKDTGCSYVIVGHSERRKYFSESDETVNLKALRAMASGLKPIICVGETEAERNKGITEAVIGRQVRAALADVSVEMLAG
;
A
#
# COMPACT_ATOMS: atom_id res chain seq x y z
N SER A 1 35.86 49.42 36.28
CA SER A 1 34.58 48.75 36.43
C SER A 1 34.01 48.47 35.03
N GLY A 2 34.10 47.24 34.56
CA GLY A 2 33.59 46.82 33.29
C GLY A 2 32.96 45.45 33.46
N ALA A 3 31.66 45.37 33.29
CA ALA A 3 30.89 44.16 33.35
C ALA A 3 30.88 43.48 31.96
N SER A 4 31.37 42.26 31.89
CA SER A 4 31.31 41.42 30.70
C SER A 4 29.97 40.69 30.65
N GLY A 5 29.14 40.97 29.67
CA GLY A 5 27.94 40.21 29.36
C GLY A 5 28.32 38.87 28.72
N ARG A 6 27.88 37.76 29.31
CA ARG A 6 27.96 36.41 28.70
C ARG A 6 26.67 36.19 27.92
N GLU A 7 26.77 36.12 26.60
CA GLU A 7 25.73 35.65 25.72
C GLU A 7 25.51 34.16 25.95
N ASN A 8 24.29 33.82 26.36
CA ASN A 8 23.82 32.45 26.56
C ASN A 8 23.23 31.94 25.24
N THR A 9 24.05 31.27 24.43
CA THR A 9 23.56 30.58 23.20
C THR A 9 22.79 29.33 23.58
N ALA A 10 21.46 29.44 23.62
CA ALA A 10 20.59 28.29 23.77
C ALA A 10 20.76 27.35 22.56
N ARG A 11 21.40 26.22 22.82
CA ARG A 11 21.43 25.09 21.88
C ARG A 11 19.99 24.57 21.69
N ARG A 12 19.39 24.79 20.53
CA ARG A 12 18.17 24.10 20.12
C ARG A 12 18.51 22.61 20.00
N GLY A 13 18.06 21.82 20.96
CA GLY A 13 18.13 20.38 20.94
C GLY A 13 17.25 19.87 19.78
N GLY A 14 17.90 19.37 18.74
CA GLY A 14 17.21 18.55 17.74
C GLY A 14 16.65 17.32 18.48
N ALA A 15 15.34 17.13 18.43
CA ALA A 15 14.71 15.91 18.88
C ALA A 15 15.17 14.78 17.95
N GLY A 16 16.21 14.07 18.35
CA GLY A 16 16.60 12.82 17.72
C GLY A 16 15.45 11.83 17.89
N LEU A 17 14.97 11.29 16.78
CA LEU A 17 14.01 10.17 16.79
C LEU A 17 14.58 9.07 17.70
N ARG A 18 13.78 8.62 18.66
CA ARG A 18 14.20 7.52 19.54
C ARG A 18 14.29 6.24 18.70
N GLN A 19 15.22 5.38 19.06
CA GLN A 19 15.48 4.11 18.36
C GLN A 19 14.24 3.20 18.33
N GLU A 20 13.26 3.42 19.20
CA GLU A 20 11.97 2.74 19.24
C GLU A 20 11.02 3.18 18.11
N ASP A 21 11.22 4.38 17.52
CA ASP A 21 10.41 4.92 16.42
C ASP A 21 10.81 4.35 15.04
N ILE A 22 11.88 3.54 14.97
CA ILE A 22 12.46 3.00 13.71
C ILE A 22 12.05 1.54 13.46
N MET A 23 11.34 0.91 14.37
CA MET A 23 10.85 -0.46 14.17
C MET A 23 9.77 -0.46 13.08
N ARG A 24 10.15 -0.84 11.86
CA ARG A 24 9.20 -1.03 10.76
C ARG A 24 8.16 -2.07 11.16
N LYS A 25 6.88 -1.69 11.09
CA LYS A 25 5.80 -2.67 11.21
C LYS A 25 5.91 -3.68 10.08
N TRP A 26 5.80 -4.96 10.40
CA TRP A 26 5.66 -5.98 9.37
C TRP A 26 4.22 -6.01 8.85
N ILE A 27 4.06 -6.31 7.56
CA ILE A 27 2.75 -6.46 6.92
C ILE A 27 2.70 -7.84 6.28
N VAL A 28 1.66 -8.60 6.60
CA VAL A 28 1.32 -9.84 5.90
C VAL A 28 0.09 -9.56 5.03
N ALA A 29 0.28 -9.51 3.72
CA ALA A 29 -0.77 -9.22 2.76
C ALA A 29 -1.13 -10.48 1.95
N GLY A 30 -2.38 -10.95 2.10
CA GLY A 30 -2.93 -12.06 1.33
C GLY A 30 -3.61 -11.56 0.06
N ASN A 31 -2.94 -11.64 -1.09
CA ASN A 31 -3.57 -11.39 -2.38
C ASN A 31 -4.28 -12.66 -2.87
N TRP A 32 -5.62 -12.66 -2.84
CA TRP A 32 -6.41 -13.82 -3.25
C TRP A 32 -6.50 -13.98 -4.77
N LYS A 33 -6.02 -13.00 -5.52
CA LYS A 33 -6.04 -12.98 -6.98
C LYS A 33 -7.46 -13.23 -7.52
N MET A 34 -7.60 -13.99 -8.59
CA MET A 34 -8.88 -14.32 -9.21
C MET A 34 -9.42 -15.65 -8.65
N HIS A 35 -9.53 -15.74 -7.32
CA HIS A 35 -10.07 -16.89 -6.62
C HIS A 35 -11.19 -16.48 -5.68
N ASN A 36 -12.04 -17.45 -5.33
CA ASN A 36 -13.15 -17.35 -4.40
C ASN A 36 -14.36 -16.57 -4.91
N THR A 37 -15.51 -17.20 -4.79
CA THR A 37 -16.83 -16.57 -4.86
C THR A 37 -17.06 -15.68 -3.63
N ILE A 38 -18.16 -14.94 -3.60
CA ILE A 38 -18.50 -14.09 -2.44
C ILE A 38 -18.61 -14.92 -1.16
N SER A 39 -19.30 -16.07 -1.20
CA SER A 39 -19.50 -16.93 -0.02
C SER A 39 -18.18 -17.53 0.48
N GLU A 40 -17.32 -17.99 -0.41
CA GLU A 40 -15.99 -18.50 -0.08
C GLU A 40 -15.09 -17.41 0.51
N SER A 41 -15.15 -16.21 -0.06
CA SER A 41 -14.42 -15.04 0.43
C SER A 41 -14.83 -14.64 1.84
N VAL A 42 -16.13 -14.62 2.11
CA VAL A 42 -16.66 -14.31 3.46
C VAL A 42 -16.23 -15.37 4.47
N ARG A 43 -16.33 -16.66 4.11
CA ARG A 43 -15.88 -17.77 4.97
C ARG A 43 -14.41 -17.62 5.32
N LEU A 44 -13.54 -17.47 4.31
CA LEU A 44 -12.10 -17.33 4.52
C LEU A 44 -11.75 -16.08 5.35
N ALA A 45 -12.41 -14.94 5.10
CA ALA A 45 -12.22 -13.74 5.89
C ALA A 45 -12.61 -13.93 7.37
N THR A 46 -13.69 -14.66 7.63
CA THR A 46 -14.14 -14.98 8.99
C THR A 46 -13.13 -15.88 9.71
N GLU A 47 -12.65 -16.94 9.04
CA GLU A 47 -11.62 -17.83 9.58
C GLU A 47 -10.33 -17.09 9.91
N ILE A 48 -9.88 -16.17 9.03
CA ILE A 48 -8.71 -15.31 9.27
C ILE A 48 -8.96 -14.40 10.50
N LYS A 49 -10.11 -13.74 10.56
CA LYS A 49 -10.50 -12.88 11.69
C LYS A 49 -10.46 -13.62 13.02
N GLU A 50 -11.02 -14.82 13.07
CA GLU A 50 -11.06 -15.67 14.27
C GLU A 50 -9.67 -16.17 14.69
N GLY A 51 -8.79 -16.42 13.73
CA GLY A 51 -7.42 -16.86 13.98
C GLY A 51 -6.48 -15.75 14.47
N ILE A 52 -6.86 -14.47 14.30
CA ILE A 52 -6.01 -13.33 14.66
C ILE A 52 -6.54 -12.67 15.92
N THR A 53 -5.93 -13.00 17.06
CA THR A 53 -6.36 -12.49 18.37
C THR A 53 -5.48 -11.33 18.88
N ASP A 54 -4.23 -11.24 18.47
CA ASP A 54 -3.29 -10.18 18.91
C ASP A 54 -2.25 -9.91 17.81
N LEU A 55 -2.21 -8.68 17.31
CA LEU A 55 -1.23 -8.20 16.33
C LEU A 55 -0.29 -7.18 16.98
N LYS A 56 0.72 -7.68 17.70
CA LYS A 56 1.79 -6.81 18.22
C LYS A 56 2.74 -6.42 17.07
N ASN A 57 2.84 -5.12 16.80
CA ASN A 57 3.77 -4.53 15.83
C ASN A 57 3.63 -4.98 14.36
N GLY A 58 2.42 -5.41 13.95
CA GLY A 58 2.20 -5.86 12.59
C GLY A 58 0.79 -5.56 12.07
N GLU A 59 0.60 -5.74 10.79
CA GLU A 59 -0.71 -5.63 10.13
C GLU A 59 -0.97 -6.86 9.26
N VAL A 60 -2.21 -7.35 9.27
CA VAL A 60 -2.69 -8.37 8.34
C VAL A 60 -3.66 -7.71 7.37
N VAL A 61 -3.42 -7.92 6.09
CA VAL A 61 -4.19 -7.33 5.00
C VAL A 61 -4.72 -8.44 4.10
N VAL A 62 -5.99 -8.42 3.75
CA VAL A 62 -6.58 -9.35 2.78
C VAL A 62 -7.06 -8.59 1.55
N ALA A 63 -6.77 -9.13 0.37
CA ALA A 63 -7.15 -8.55 -0.91
C ALA A 63 -8.01 -9.53 -1.72
N PRO A 64 -9.34 -9.58 -1.47
CA PRO A 64 -10.27 -10.40 -2.22
C PRO A 64 -10.55 -9.82 -3.62
N PRO A 65 -11.20 -10.57 -4.54
CA PRO A 65 -11.73 -10.03 -5.78
C PRO A 65 -12.69 -8.85 -5.53
N PHE A 66 -12.79 -7.91 -6.48
CA PHE A 66 -13.67 -6.73 -6.39
C PHE A 66 -15.12 -7.09 -6.04
N THR A 67 -15.64 -8.19 -6.62
CA THR A 67 -17.00 -8.67 -6.39
C THR A 67 -17.30 -9.04 -4.94
N ALA A 68 -16.28 -9.31 -4.13
CA ALA A 68 -16.41 -9.72 -2.74
C ALA A 68 -16.06 -8.61 -1.72
N LEU A 69 -15.49 -7.48 -2.17
CA LEU A 69 -14.95 -6.44 -1.27
C LEU A 69 -15.95 -6.01 -0.19
N GLN A 70 -17.16 -5.61 -0.56
CA GLN A 70 -18.16 -5.13 0.40
C GLN A 70 -18.53 -6.21 1.44
N LYS A 71 -18.72 -7.45 1.00
CA LYS A 71 -19.11 -8.55 1.91
C LYS A 71 -17.97 -8.97 2.82
N VAL A 72 -16.75 -8.95 2.33
CA VAL A 72 -15.55 -9.20 3.15
C VAL A 72 -15.34 -8.06 4.14
N SER A 73 -15.54 -6.80 3.75
CA SER A 73 -15.53 -5.65 4.66
C SER A 73 -16.49 -5.84 5.82
N ASP A 74 -17.74 -6.23 5.51
CA ASP A 74 -18.77 -6.49 6.55
C ASP A 74 -18.35 -7.63 7.50
N ALA A 75 -17.76 -8.71 6.97
CA ALA A 75 -17.29 -9.85 7.76
C ALA A 75 -16.12 -9.48 8.69
N LEU A 76 -15.22 -8.62 8.22
CA LEU A 76 -14.04 -8.17 8.98
C LEU A 76 -14.35 -7.08 10.02
N ARG A 77 -15.58 -6.57 10.08
CA ARG A 77 -15.95 -5.49 11.01
C ARG A 77 -15.58 -5.83 12.46
N GLY A 78 -14.88 -4.89 13.11
CA GLY A 78 -14.42 -5.05 14.49
C GLY A 78 -13.20 -5.96 14.65
N SER A 79 -12.51 -6.33 13.56
CA SER A 79 -11.23 -7.04 13.61
C SER A 79 -10.06 -6.12 13.27
N PRO A 80 -8.81 -6.50 13.62
CA PRO A 80 -7.62 -5.76 13.24
C PRO A 80 -7.18 -6.06 11.79
N VAL A 81 -7.88 -6.90 11.05
CA VAL A 81 -7.54 -7.27 9.67
C VAL A 81 -7.97 -6.16 8.71
N ALA A 82 -7.03 -5.63 7.96
CA ALA A 82 -7.27 -4.59 6.97
C ALA A 82 -7.73 -5.16 5.62
N LEU A 83 -8.52 -4.37 4.89
CA LEU A 83 -8.99 -4.73 3.57
C LEU A 83 -8.18 -3.98 2.49
N ALA A 84 -7.75 -4.71 1.46
CA ALA A 84 -7.11 -4.17 0.27
C ALA A 84 -7.91 -4.47 -0.99
N ALA A 85 -7.85 -3.56 -1.95
CA ALA A 85 -8.22 -3.85 -3.33
C ALA A 85 -7.02 -4.41 -4.11
N GLN A 86 -7.28 -5.26 -5.10
CA GLN A 86 -6.23 -5.87 -5.94
C GLN A 86 -5.73 -4.94 -7.06
N ASN A 87 -6.43 -3.84 -7.32
CA ASN A 87 -6.13 -2.82 -8.31
C ASN A 87 -7.04 -1.61 -8.09
N MET A 88 -6.73 -0.50 -8.77
CA MET A 88 -7.63 0.66 -8.92
C MET A 88 -7.30 1.40 -10.21
N TYR A 89 -8.22 2.24 -10.68
CA TYR A 89 -7.92 3.25 -11.68
C TYR A 89 -7.47 4.54 -10.98
N PHE A 90 -6.73 5.39 -11.69
CA PHE A 90 -6.17 6.62 -11.13
C PHE A 90 -7.09 7.84 -11.24
N GLU A 91 -8.27 7.71 -11.84
CA GLU A 91 -9.30 8.74 -11.88
C GLU A 91 -10.39 8.50 -10.83
N ASN A 92 -10.93 9.59 -10.26
CA ASN A 92 -11.97 9.49 -9.24
C ASN A 92 -13.34 9.13 -9.83
N LYS A 93 -13.60 9.54 -11.07
CA LYS A 93 -14.84 9.29 -11.83
C LYS A 93 -14.61 9.57 -13.31
N GLY A 94 -15.45 9.05 -14.17
CA GLY A 94 -15.41 9.33 -15.62
C GLY A 94 -15.91 8.18 -16.47
N ALA A 95 -15.72 8.32 -17.79
CA ALA A 95 -16.10 7.33 -18.79
C ALA A 95 -15.03 6.23 -18.92
N TYR A 96 -14.88 5.43 -17.89
CA TYR A 96 -13.88 4.36 -17.78
C TYR A 96 -14.59 3.05 -17.46
N THR A 97 -15.35 2.55 -18.42
CA THR A 97 -16.21 1.36 -18.25
C THR A 97 -15.43 0.17 -17.72
N GLY A 98 -15.86 -0.38 -16.57
CA GLY A 98 -15.25 -1.54 -15.94
C GLY A 98 -14.18 -1.20 -14.90
N GLU A 99 -13.73 0.07 -14.79
CA GLU A 99 -12.73 0.50 -13.79
C GLU A 99 -13.36 0.82 -12.43
N VAL A 100 -12.56 0.68 -11.39
CA VAL A 100 -12.93 0.98 -10.01
C VAL A 100 -12.07 2.13 -9.49
N SER A 101 -12.72 3.20 -9.05
CA SER A 101 -12.04 4.40 -8.56
C SER A 101 -11.61 4.27 -7.10
N PRO A 102 -10.62 5.06 -6.62
CA PRO A 102 -10.24 5.08 -5.21
C PRO A 102 -11.39 5.47 -4.28
N VAL A 103 -12.31 6.33 -4.74
CA VAL A 103 -13.50 6.72 -3.96
C VAL A 103 -14.42 5.52 -3.73
N MET A 104 -14.67 4.71 -4.77
CA MET A 104 -15.44 3.47 -4.64
C MET A 104 -14.77 2.48 -3.68
N LEU A 105 -13.44 2.36 -3.72
CA LEU A 105 -12.71 1.48 -2.81
C LEU A 105 -12.78 1.93 -1.36
N LYS A 106 -12.67 3.23 -1.12
CA LYS A 106 -12.86 3.79 0.24
C LYS A 106 -14.25 3.51 0.77
N ASP A 107 -15.27 3.64 -0.06
CA ASP A 107 -16.66 3.38 0.29
C ASP A 107 -16.88 1.91 0.69
N THR A 108 -16.18 0.95 0.06
CA THR A 108 -16.19 -0.46 0.49
C THR A 108 -15.37 -0.75 1.75
N GLY A 109 -14.69 0.24 2.35
CA GLY A 109 -13.87 0.07 3.54
C GLY A 109 -12.42 -0.34 3.28
N CYS A 110 -11.95 -0.30 2.04
CA CYS A 110 -10.54 -0.53 1.75
C CYS A 110 -9.64 0.54 2.39
N SER A 111 -8.56 0.11 3.01
CA SER A 111 -7.46 0.95 3.51
C SER A 111 -6.18 0.79 2.70
N TYR A 112 -6.07 -0.30 1.95
CA TYR A 112 -4.94 -0.60 1.09
C TYR A 112 -5.37 -0.85 -0.36
N VAL A 113 -4.41 -0.71 -1.29
CA VAL A 113 -4.59 -1.12 -2.69
C VAL A 113 -3.27 -1.66 -3.26
N ILE A 114 -3.33 -2.80 -3.96
CA ILE A 114 -2.19 -3.36 -4.69
C ILE A 114 -2.09 -2.67 -6.05
N VAL A 115 -0.91 -2.18 -6.41
CA VAL A 115 -0.63 -1.55 -7.72
C VAL A 115 0.65 -2.13 -8.32
N GLY A 116 0.72 -2.26 -9.63
CA GLY A 116 1.91 -2.73 -10.34
C GLY A 116 2.17 -4.24 -10.22
N HIS A 117 1.19 -5.04 -9.80
CA HIS A 117 1.38 -6.48 -9.67
C HIS A 117 1.88 -7.11 -10.96
N SER A 118 2.80 -8.08 -10.89
CA SER A 118 3.44 -8.71 -12.05
C SER A 118 2.45 -9.26 -13.08
N GLU A 119 1.34 -9.83 -12.63
CA GLU A 119 0.27 -10.31 -13.51
C GLU A 119 -0.37 -9.16 -14.30
N ARG A 120 -0.57 -7.99 -13.69
CA ARG A 120 -1.12 -6.82 -14.38
C ARG A 120 -0.15 -6.24 -15.39
N ARG A 121 1.13 -6.18 -15.06
CA ARG A 121 2.19 -5.80 -16.01
C ARG A 121 2.22 -6.75 -17.19
N LYS A 122 2.12 -8.07 -16.94
CA LYS A 122 2.20 -9.10 -17.97
C LYS A 122 0.96 -9.21 -18.85
N TYR A 123 -0.22 -9.20 -18.26
CA TYR A 123 -1.48 -9.52 -18.98
C TYR A 123 -2.31 -8.31 -19.34
N PHE A 124 -2.13 -7.18 -18.66
CA PHE A 124 -2.93 -5.97 -18.82
C PHE A 124 -2.08 -4.73 -19.17
N SER A 125 -0.84 -4.94 -19.60
CA SER A 125 0.06 -3.89 -20.07
C SER A 125 0.22 -2.73 -19.09
N GLU A 126 0.19 -3.00 -17.77
CA GLU A 126 0.36 -1.97 -16.74
C GLU A 126 1.82 -1.48 -16.75
N SER A 127 2.03 -0.21 -17.13
CA SER A 127 3.35 0.41 -17.24
C SER A 127 3.82 1.01 -15.91
N ASP A 128 5.12 1.35 -15.84
CA ASP A 128 5.70 2.04 -14.67
C ASP A 128 5.02 3.40 -14.43
N GLU A 129 4.67 4.13 -15.49
CA GLU A 129 3.95 5.41 -15.43
C GLU A 129 2.54 5.22 -14.85
N THR A 130 1.81 4.19 -15.33
CA THR A 130 0.48 3.88 -14.81
C THR A 130 0.52 3.48 -13.33
N VAL A 131 1.54 2.75 -12.91
CA VAL A 131 1.75 2.38 -11.49
C VAL A 131 1.99 3.62 -10.65
N ASN A 132 2.81 4.56 -11.12
CA ASN A 132 3.05 5.84 -10.43
C ASN A 132 1.75 6.66 -10.28
N LEU A 133 0.99 6.85 -11.36
CA LEU A 133 -0.30 7.55 -11.31
C LEU A 133 -1.26 6.92 -10.29
N LYS A 134 -1.33 5.59 -10.25
CA LYS A 134 -2.14 4.86 -9.26
C LYS A 134 -1.61 5.06 -7.84
N ALA A 135 -0.30 4.99 -7.62
CA ALA A 135 0.29 5.19 -6.31
C ALA A 135 0.02 6.60 -5.76
N LEU A 136 0.27 7.63 -6.57
CA LEU A 136 -0.02 9.03 -6.21
C LEU A 136 -1.50 9.24 -5.90
N ARG A 137 -2.40 8.69 -6.74
CA ARG A 137 -3.84 8.81 -6.54
C ARG A 137 -4.33 8.05 -5.32
N ALA A 138 -3.78 6.87 -5.03
CA ALA A 138 -4.09 6.12 -3.83
C ALA A 138 -3.76 6.92 -2.57
N MET A 139 -2.53 7.44 -2.46
CA MET A 139 -2.08 8.26 -1.34
C MET A 139 -2.93 9.52 -1.19
N ALA A 140 -3.19 10.25 -2.28
CA ALA A 140 -4.03 11.45 -2.28
C ALA A 140 -5.48 11.16 -1.84
N SER A 141 -5.95 9.92 -1.97
CA SER A 141 -7.28 9.49 -1.56
C SER A 141 -7.30 8.84 -0.16
N GLY A 142 -6.17 8.79 0.54
CA GLY A 142 -6.03 8.15 1.84
C GLY A 142 -6.10 6.61 1.80
N LEU A 143 -5.72 6.02 0.66
CA LEU A 143 -5.41 4.59 0.55
C LEU A 143 -3.91 4.39 0.65
N LYS A 144 -3.47 3.31 1.30
CA LYS A 144 -2.06 2.91 1.37
C LYS A 144 -1.73 2.00 0.19
N PRO A 145 -0.89 2.44 -0.78
CA PRO A 145 -0.54 1.59 -1.91
C PRO A 145 0.48 0.52 -1.51
N ILE A 146 0.23 -0.72 -1.92
CA ILE A 146 1.21 -1.81 -1.93
C ILE A 146 1.78 -1.87 -3.34
N ILE A 147 2.94 -1.25 -3.54
CA ILE A 147 3.58 -1.13 -4.85
C ILE A 147 4.40 -2.38 -5.12
N CYS A 148 4.02 -3.13 -6.17
CA CYS A 148 4.75 -4.32 -6.59
C CYS A 148 5.82 -3.97 -7.63
N VAL A 149 7.03 -4.44 -7.38
CA VAL A 149 8.18 -4.35 -8.29
C VAL A 149 8.81 -5.72 -8.46
N GLY A 150 9.44 -5.97 -9.58
CA GLY A 150 10.14 -7.24 -9.83
C GLY A 150 10.47 -7.41 -11.30
N GLU A 151 11.52 -8.16 -11.55
CA GLU A 151 11.97 -8.56 -12.87
C GLU A 151 11.21 -9.77 -13.40
N THR A 152 11.23 -9.94 -14.72
CA THR A 152 10.82 -11.17 -15.40
C THR A 152 11.91 -12.23 -15.31
N GLU A 153 11.56 -13.50 -15.55
CA GLU A 153 12.53 -14.59 -15.62
C GLU A 153 13.63 -14.32 -16.67
N ALA A 154 13.27 -13.76 -17.82
CA ALA A 154 14.22 -13.39 -18.86
C ALA A 154 15.21 -12.31 -18.40
N GLU A 155 14.76 -11.33 -17.64
CA GLU A 155 15.61 -10.27 -17.07
C GLU A 155 16.51 -10.83 -15.96
N ARG A 156 16.00 -11.73 -15.12
CA ARG A 156 16.78 -12.45 -14.11
C ARG A 156 17.90 -13.26 -14.77
N ASN A 157 17.57 -14.02 -15.81
CA ASN A 157 18.56 -14.82 -16.56
C ASN A 157 19.63 -13.98 -17.24
N LYS A 158 19.33 -12.70 -17.55
CA LYS A 158 20.29 -11.71 -18.05
C LYS A 158 21.12 -11.04 -16.95
N GLY A 159 20.85 -11.30 -15.68
CA GLY A 159 21.55 -10.70 -14.53
C GLY A 159 21.26 -9.22 -14.32
N ILE A 160 20.12 -8.69 -14.82
CA ILE A 160 19.76 -7.27 -14.73
C ILE A 160 18.69 -6.95 -13.68
N THR A 161 18.46 -7.83 -12.71
CA THR A 161 17.46 -7.68 -11.64
C THR A 161 17.53 -6.32 -10.96
N GLU A 162 18.71 -5.90 -10.49
CA GLU A 162 18.89 -4.62 -9.78
C GLU A 162 18.54 -3.41 -10.65
N ALA A 163 18.92 -3.43 -11.92
CA ALA A 163 18.61 -2.36 -12.86
C ALA A 163 17.08 -2.24 -13.08
N VAL A 164 16.40 -3.38 -13.23
CA VAL A 164 14.93 -3.43 -13.40
C VAL A 164 14.22 -2.92 -12.15
N ILE A 165 14.55 -3.45 -10.97
CA ILE A 165 13.93 -3.04 -9.70
C ILE A 165 14.21 -1.56 -9.44
N GLY A 166 15.46 -1.11 -9.61
CA GLY A 166 15.83 0.30 -9.42
C GLY A 166 15.07 1.24 -10.34
N ARG A 167 14.85 0.86 -11.62
CA ARG A 167 14.00 1.63 -12.55
C ARG A 167 12.56 1.68 -12.06
N GLN A 168 11.97 0.53 -11.75
CA GLN A 168 10.56 0.44 -11.31
C GLN A 168 10.31 1.21 -10.01
N VAL A 169 11.20 1.14 -9.02
CA VAL A 169 11.10 1.89 -7.76
C VAL A 169 11.18 3.40 -8.03
N ARG A 170 12.17 3.85 -8.80
CA ARG A 170 12.27 5.29 -9.14
C ARG A 170 11.04 5.80 -9.88
N ALA A 171 10.54 5.04 -10.85
CA ALA A 171 9.34 5.43 -11.58
C ALA A 171 8.10 5.46 -10.68
N ALA A 172 7.88 4.43 -9.87
CA ALA A 172 6.72 4.34 -8.98
C ALA A 172 6.69 5.43 -7.90
N LEU A 173 7.87 5.92 -7.48
CA LEU A 173 8.00 6.97 -6.46
C LEU A 173 8.29 8.36 -7.05
N ALA A 174 8.20 8.53 -8.37
CA ALA A 174 8.30 9.85 -8.98
C ALA A 174 7.20 10.77 -8.39
N ASP A 175 7.59 12.00 -8.02
CA ASP A 175 6.71 13.03 -7.42
C ASP A 175 6.06 12.62 -6.07
N VAL A 176 6.53 11.55 -5.44
CA VAL A 176 6.11 11.17 -4.07
C VAL A 176 6.97 11.93 -3.07
N SER A 177 6.35 12.80 -2.26
CA SER A 177 7.05 13.52 -1.20
C SER A 177 7.27 12.65 0.04
N VAL A 178 8.21 13.05 0.90
CA VAL A 178 8.49 12.34 2.16
C VAL A 178 7.27 12.34 3.08
N GLU A 179 6.50 13.43 3.07
CA GLU A 179 5.26 13.56 3.85
C GLU A 179 4.20 12.55 3.42
N MET A 180 4.11 12.24 2.11
CA MET A 180 3.20 11.22 1.59
C MET A 180 3.58 9.79 2.02
N LEU A 181 4.85 9.55 2.34
CA LEU A 181 5.35 8.26 2.82
C LEU A 181 5.17 8.07 4.33
N ALA A 182 4.94 9.14 5.07
CA ALA A 182 4.82 9.11 6.54
C ALA A 182 3.40 8.79 7.03
N GLY A 183 2.40 8.73 6.15
CA GLY A 183 0.98 8.38 6.42
C GLY A 183 0.70 6.93 6.09
#